data_8e153760503d125abdf89244af505feb
#
_entry.id   8e153760503d125abdf89244af505feb
#
_cell.length_a   1.000
_cell.length_b   1.000
_cell.length_c   1.000
_cell.angle_alpha   90.00
_cell.angle_beta   90.00
_cell.angle_gamma   90.00
#
_symmetry.space_group_name_H-M   'P 1'
#
loop_
_entity.id
_entity.type
_entity.pdbx_description
1 polymer ?
#
loop_
_entity_poly.entity_id
_entity_poly.type
_entity_poly.pdbx_seq_one_letter_code
_entity_poly.pdbx_strand_id
1 'polypeptide(L)'
;QECRVDAEPERSLMRISHCREGRMERQFGGEYFFLAPGDLAIAQSGAFGADAFFPTGHYHGISVTIDPAKSPECLSCLLSDVNVRPAALREKFCANGGYFAARSSASVEHIFSELYSVPEEIRKGYFKVKILELLLFLSALPVERRRTAYSAAQVQLASAVSEYLLSATEERPTMTDLSARFHASATQILQS
;
A
#
# COMPACT_ATOMS: atom_id res chain seq x y z
N GLN A 1 -8.12 -16.97 -11.22
CA GLN A 1 -6.84 -16.72 -11.90
C GLN A 1 -5.84 -16.33 -10.81
N GLU A 2 -5.01 -17.28 -10.40
CA GLU A 2 -3.96 -17.04 -9.41
C GLU A 2 -2.95 -16.04 -10.00
N CYS A 3 -2.85 -14.86 -9.42
CA CYS A 3 -1.69 -14.00 -9.63
C CYS A 3 -0.47 -14.69 -8.99
N ARG A 4 0.27 -15.44 -9.77
CA ARG A 4 1.62 -15.84 -9.38
C ARG A 4 2.48 -14.60 -9.30
N VAL A 5 2.81 -14.21 -8.10
CA VAL A 5 3.92 -13.29 -7.85
C VAL A 5 5.16 -14.15 -7.90
N ASP A 6 5.90 -14.05 -9.01
CA ASP A 6 7.18 -14.74 -9.15
C ASP A 6 8.10 -14.29 -8.01
N ALA A 7 8.44 -15.25 -7.16
CA ALA A 7 9.30 -15.06 -6.02
C ALA A 7 10.75 -15.15 -6.46
N GLU A 8 11.36 -14.00 -6.77
CA GLU A 8 12.80 -13.85 -6.62
C GLU A 8 13.11 -12.79 -5.57
N PRO A 9 14.03 -13.05 -4.63
CA PRO A 9 14.37 -12.14 -3.56
C PRO A 9 15.30 -11.03 -4.06
N GLU A 10 14.83 -10.16 -4.93
CA GLU A 10 15.57 -8.97 -5.29
C GLU A 10 15.39 -7.90 -4.21
N ARG A 11 16.15 -8.06 -3.13
CA ARG A 11 16.19 -7.14 -1.97
C ARG A 11 16.58 -5.69 -2.32
N SER A 12 16.84 -5.38 -3.58
CA SER A 12 17.23 -4.04 -4.04
C SER A 12 16.09 -3.25 -4.68
N LEU A 13 15.03 -3.90 -5.13
CA LEU A 13 13.95 -3.26 -5.86
C LEU A 13 13.00 -2.50 -4.93
N MET A 14 12.56 -1.34 -5.38
CA MET A 14 11.49 -0.57 -4.76
C MET A 14 10.18 -0.81 -5.54
N ARG A 15 9.11 -1.21 -4.84
CA ARG A 15 7.78 -1.37 -5.40
C ARG A 15 6.86 -0.27 -4.89
N ILE A 16 6.20 0.40 -5.81
CA ILE A 16 5.17 1.41 -5.56
C ILE A 16 3.86 0.82 -6.04
N SER A 17 2.89 0.64 -5.15
CA SER A 17 1.59 0.03 -5.43
C SER A 17 0.47 1.01 -5.14
N HIS A 18 -0.45 1.19 -6.07
CA HIS A 18 -1.64 2.01 -5.91
C HIS A 18 -2.89 1.13 -6.04
N CYS A 19 -3.79 1.23 -5.08
CA CYS A 19 -5.06 0.50 -5.07
C CYS A 19 -6.13 1.29 -5.82
N ARG A 20 -6.77 0.67 -6.82
CA ARG A 20 -7.91 1.24 -7.53
C ARG A 20 -9.23 0.71 -6.99
N GLU A 21 -9.32 -0.59 -6.76
CA GLU A 21 -10.55 -1.27 -6.36
C GLU A 21 -10.24 -2.41 -5.40
N GLY A 22 -11.21 -2.72 -4.54
CA GLY A 22 -11.08 -3.81 -3.57
C GLY A 22 -10.26 -3.43 -2.36
N ARG A 23 -9.81 -4.44 -1.63
CA ARG A 23 -8.99 -4.27 -0.43
C ARG A 23 -7.92 -5.35 -0.37
N MET A 24 -6.72 -4.99 -0.01
CA MET A 24 -5.62 -5.90 0.25
C MET A 24 -5.08 -5.64 1.65
N GLU A 25 -4.94 -6.70 2.42
CA GLU A 25 -4.32 -6.68 3.75
C GLU A 25 -2.99 -7.42 3.69
N ARG A 26 -2.00 -6.88 4.39
CA ARG A 26 -0.67 -7.47 4.49
C ARG A 26 -0.10 -7.33 5.87
N GLN A 27 0.78 -8.26 6.22
CA GLN A 27 1.56 -8.22 7.45
C GLN A 27 3.00 -7.83 7.15
N PHE A 28 3.56 -6.99 8.00
CA PHE A 28 4.95 -6.59 7.97
C PHE A 28 5.48 -6.40 9.39
N GLY A 29 6.54 -7.13 9.76
CA GLY A 29 7.18 -6.98 11.08
C GLY A 29 6.26 -7.19 12.28
N GLY A 30 5.20 -8.00 12.15
CA GLY A 30 4.19 -8.21 13.20
C GLY A 30 3.08 -7.17 13.22
N GLU A 31 3.15 -6.15 12.37
CA GLU A 31 2.10 -5.15 12.16
C GLU A 31 1.27 -5.48 10.93
N TYR A 32 0.00 -5.13 10.96
CA TYR A 32 -0.92 -5.26 9.82
C TYR A 32 -1.23 -3.91 9.23
N PHE A 33 -1.26 -3.84 7.92
CA PHE A 33 -1.75 -2.68 7.20
C PHE A 33 -2.65 -3.12 6.04
N PHE A 34 -3.49 -2.23 5.60
CA PHE A 34 -4.36 -2.47 4.46
C PHE A 34 -4.24 -1.36 3.42
N LEU A 35 -4.51 -1.74 2.17
CA LEU A 35 -4.70 -0.82 1.06
C LEU A 35 -6.15 -0.88 0.62
N ALA A 36 -6.79 0.27 0.58
CA ALA A 36 -8.13 0.49 0.05
C ALA A 36 -8.06 1.40 -1.20
N PRO A 37 -9.14 1.57 -1.96
CA PRO A 37 -9.14 2.43 -3.15
C PRO A 37 -8.60 3.83 -2.87
N GLY A 38 -7.62 4.26 -3.67
CA GLY A 38 -6.89 5.51 -3.52
C GLY A 38 -5.73 5.47 -2.52
N ASP A 39 -5.37 4.33 -1.98
CA ASP A 39 -4.18 4.18 -1.13
C ASP A 39 -2.94 3.85 -1.95
N LEU A 40 -1.80 4.36 -1.48
CA LEU A 40 -0.46 4.14 -2.00
C LEU A 40 0.38 3.38 -0.99
N ALA A 41 1.08 2.35 -1.43
CA ALA A 41 2.12 1.71 -0.64
C ALA A 41 3.46 1.72 -1.39
N ILE A 42 4.53 1.97 -0.65
CA ILE A 42 5.90 1.91 -1.15
C ILE A 42 6.68 1.00 -0.22
N ALA A 43 7.32 -0.01 -0.78
CA ALA A 43 8.10 -0.96 -0.02
C ALA A 43 9.25 -1.52 -0.84
N GLN A 44 10.24 -2.06 -0.17
CA GLN A 44 11.24 -2.89 -0.80
C GLN A 44 10.59 -4.17 -1.32
N SER A 45 10.93 -4.60 -2.52
CA SER A 45 10.45 -5.87 -3.07
C SER A 45 10.86 -7.03 -2.15
N GLY A 46 9.94 -7.92 -1.84
CA GLY A 46 10.16 -9.01 -0.88
C GLY A 46 10.04 -8.61 0.60
N ALA A 47 9.85 -7.33 0.92
CA ALA A 47 9.62 -6.90 2.30
C ALA A 47 8.29 -7.40 2.86
N PHE A 48 7.30 -7.56 2.01
CA PHE A 48 6.03 -8.17 2.37
C PHE A 48 6.10 -9.68 2.17
N GLY A 49 5.74 -10.45 3.18
CA GLY A 49 5.58 -11.90 3.05
C GLY A 49 4.67 -12.27 1.86
N ALA A 50 4.70 -13.54 1.47
CA ALA A 50 3.93 -14.04 0.34
C ALA A 50 2.40 -13.89 0.52
N ASP A 51 1.95 -13.80 1.77
CA ASP A 51 0.52 -13.86 2.12
C ASP A 51 -0.12 -12.48 2.06
N ALA A 52 -0.92 -12.26 1.03
CA ALA A 52 -1.85 -11.15 0.95
C ALA A 52 -3.27 -11.68 1.18
N PHE A 53 -4.02 -11.05 2.06
CA PHE A 53 -5.42 -11.35 2.28
C PHE A 53 -6.30 -10.32 1.56
N PHE A 54 -7.37 -10.79 0.92
CA PHE A 54 -8.30 -9.96 0.15
C PHE A 54 -9.72 -10.07 0.72
N PRO A 55 -10.07 -9.25 1.73
CA PRO A 55 -11.35 -9.33 2.43
C PRO A 55 -12.57 -9.20 1.52
N THR A 56 -12.44 -8.43 0.45
CA THR A 56 -13.51 -8.21 -0.54
C THR A 56 -13.48 -9.22 -1.69
N GLY A 57 -12.63 -10.24 -1.61
CA GLY A 57 -12.47 -11.26 -2.66
C GLY A 57 -11.72 -10.79 -3.90
N HIS A 58 -11.38 -9.50 -4.01
CA HIS A 58 -10.66 -8.96 -5.16
C HIS A 58 -9.76 -7.77 -4.77
N TYR A 59 -8.77 -7.51 -5.59
CA TYR A 59 -7.91 -6.34 -5.55
C TYR A 59 -7.46 -5.99 -6.97
N HIS A 60 -7.67 -4.75 -7.36
CA HIS A 60 -7.19 -4.21 -8.63
C HIS A 60 -6.35 -2.96 -8.38
N GLY A 61 -5.19 -2.89 -9.00
CA GLY A 61 -4.29 -1.76 -8.85
C GLY A 61 -3.13 -1.82 -9.84
N ILE A 62 -2.32 -0.77 -9.83
CA ILE A 62 -1.06 -0.72 -10.58
C ILE A 62 0.09 -0.81 -9.60
N SER A 63 1.05 -1.68 -9.90
CA SER A 63 2.34 -1.74 -9.21
C SER A 63 3.47 -1.39 -10.17
N VAL A 64 4.30 -0.46 -9.75
CA VAL A 64 5.52 -0.03 -10.45
C VAL A 64 6.71 -0.56 -9.66
N THR A 65 7.56 -1.33 -10.32
CA THR A 65 8.80 -1.82 -9.72
C THR A 65 9.98 -1.07 -10.34
N ILE A 66 10.84 -0.52 -9.49
CA ILE A 66 12.00 0.27 -9.87
C ILE A 66 13.25 -0.43 -9.31
N ASP A 67 14.25 -0.61 -10.16
CA ASP A 67 15.58 -1.06 -9.76
C ASP A 67 16.48 0.18 -9.58
N PRO A 68 16.75 0.62 -8.33
CA PRO A 68 17.59 1.79 -8.12
C PRO A 68 19.04 1.59 -8.60
N ALA A 69 19.52 0.34 -8.65
CA ALA A 69 20.88 0.05 -9.09
C ALA A 69 21.05 0.15 -10.62
N LYS A 70 19.97 -0.14 -11.35
CA LYS A 70 19.93 0.00 -12.82
C LYS A 70 19.34 1.33 -13.29
N SER A 71 18.83 2.13 -12.37
CA SER A 71 18.30 3.46 -12.69
C SER A 71 19.44 4.46 -12.89
N PRO A 72 19.37 5.32 -13.90
CA PRO A 72 20.37 6.36 -14.09
C PRO A 72 20.37 7.33 -12.89
N GLU A 73 21.53 7.90 -12.58
CA GLU A 73 21.65 8.90 -11.51
C GLU A 73 20.78 10.13 -11.76
N CYS A 74 20.63 10.52 -13.02
CA CYS A 74 19.62 11.50 -13.44
C CYS A 74 18.45 10.78 -14.13
N LEU A 75 17.22 11.10 -13.75
CA LEU A 75 16.01 10.48 -14.32
C LEU A 75 15.84 10.81 -15.83
N SER A 76 16.33 11.96 -16.27
CA SER A 76 16.32 12.42 -17.65
C SER A 76 17.26 13.62 -17.80
N CYS A 77 17.84 13.80 -18.98
CA CYS A 77 18.57 15.03 -19.29
C CYS A 77 17.70 16.31 -19.15
N LEU A 78 16.38 16.16 -19.28
CA LEU A 78 15.42 17.26 -19.06
C LEU A 78 15.22 17.59 -17.58
N LEU A 79 15.62 16.69 -16.66
CA LEU A 79 15.48 16.82 -15.21
C LEU A 79 16.85 16.85 -14.52
N SER A 80 17.91 17.21 -15.23
CA SER A 80 19.28 17.23 -14.71
C SER A 80 19.47 18.21 -13.55
N ASP A 81 18.66 19.24 -13.50
CA ASP A 81 18.59 20.25 -12.44
C ASP A 81 17.70 19.84 -11.24
N VAL A 82 16.96 18.73 -11.39
CA VAL A 82 16.06 18.22 -10.35
C VAL A 82 16.72 17.04 -9.65
N ASN A 83 17.06 17.22 -8.38
CA ASN A 83 17.74 16.18 -7.58
C ASN A 83 16.77 15.09 -7.09
N VAL A 84 16.19 14.32 -8.02
CA VAL A 84 15.36 13.16 -7.70
C VAL A 84 16.07 11.90 -8.15
N ARG A 85 16.49 11.08 -7.19
CA ARG A 85 17.20 9.82 -7.42
C ARG A 85 16.39 8.64 -6.87
N PRO A 86 16.14 7.59 -7.65
CA PRO A 86 15.42 6.39 -7.20
C PRO A 86 16.02 5.75 -5.94
N ALA A 87 17.35 5.76 -5.81
CA ALA A 87 18.02 5.27 -4.61
C ALA A 87 17.66 6.07 -3.34
N ALA A 88 17.62 7.42 -3.45
CA ALA A 88 17.22 8.28 -2.35
C ALA A 88 15.75 8.11 -1.97
N LEU A 89 14.87 7.88 -2.95
CA LEU A 89 13.46 7.56 -2.67
C LEU A 89 13.30 6.24 -1.96
N ARG A 90 14.05 5.21 -2.36
CA ARG A 90 14.06 3.93 -1.64
C ARG A 90 14.52 4.10 -0.20
N GLU A 91 15.61 4.84 0.02
CA GLU A 91 16.08 5.13 1.37
C GLU A 91 15.02 5.89 2.19
N LYS A 92 14.40 6.89 1.60
CA LYS A 92 13.35 7.70 2.22
C LYS A 92 12.14 6.87 2.69
N PHE A 93 11.64 5.95 1.85
CA PHE A 93 10.40 5.22 2.13
C PHE A 93 10.59 3.80 2.65
N CYS A 94 11.76 3.20 2.41
CA CYS A 94 12.06 1.81 2.74
C CYS A 94 13.24 1.68 3.70
N ALA A 95 13.62 2.74 4.43
CA ALA A 95 14.71 2.69 5.39
C ALA A 95 14.50 1.56 6.41
N ASN A 96 15.60 0.88 6.77
CA ASN A 96 15.60 -0.23 7.72
C ASN A 96 14.65 -1.40 7.35
N GLY A 97 14.43 -1.63 6.05
CA GLY A 97 13.50 -2.64 5.57
C GLY A 97 12.03 -2.27 5.77
N GLY A 98 11.74 -1.00 6.09
CA GLY A 98 10.39 -0.50 6.33
C GLY A 98 9.52 -0.41 5.08
N TYR A 99 8.30 -0.03 5.29
CA TYR A 99 7.33 0.29 4.25
C TYR A 99 6.68 1.64 4.54
N PHE A 100 6.10 2.24 3.51
CA PHE A 100 5.29 3.43 3.60
C PHE A 100 3.90 3.11 3.02
N ALA A 101 2.85 3.43 3.75
CA ALA A 101 1.48 3.34 3.25
C ALA A 101 0.73 4.60 3.66
N ALA A 102 0.04 5.22 2.72
CA ALA A 102 -0.73 6.45 2.96
C ALA A 102 -1.84 6.61 1.91
N ARG A 103 -2.78 7.49 2.20
CA ARG A 103 -3.72 7.98 1.20
C ARG A 103 -2.96 8.77 0.13
N SER A 104 -3.21 8.49 -1.14
CA SER A 104 -2.66 9.24 -2.25
C SER A 104 -3.08 10.71 -2.20
N SER A 105 -2.19 11.61 -2.60
CA SER A 105 -2.59 12.98 -2.92
C SER A 105 -3.40 13.02 -4.21
N ALA A 106 -4.17 14.08 -4.42
CA ALA A 106 -4.94 14.26 -5.66
C ALA A 106 -4.04 14.17 -6.92
N SER A 107 -2.82 14.70 -6.87
CA SER A 107 -1.87 14.63 -7.97
C SER A 107 -1.39 13.21 -8.25
N VAL A 108 -1.07 12.43 -7.21
CA VAL A 108 -0.67 11.03 -7.37
C VAL A 108 -1.84 10.18 -7.87
N GLU A 109 -3.06 10.40 -7.36
CA GLU A 109 -4.28 9.75 -7.82
C GLU A 109 -4.52 10.01 -9.31
N HIS A 110 -4.34 11.25 -9.75
CA HIS A 110 -4.48 11.65 -11.15
C HIS A 110 -3.49 10.90 -12.06
N ILE A 111 -2.22 10.79 -11.66
CA ILE A 111 -1.20 10.04 -12.41
C ILE A 111 -1.66 8.59 -12.64
N PHE A 112 -2.11 7.91 -11.60
CA PHE A 112 -2.56 6.52 -11.71
C PHE A 112 -3.85 6.40 -12.53
N SER A 113 -4.80 7.33 -12.38
CA SER A 113 -6.04 7.30 -13.16
C SER A 113 -5.79 7.40 -14.67
N GLU A 114 -4.83 8.24 -15.08
CA GLU A 114 -4.43 8.36 -16.48
C GLU A 114 -3.75 7.10 -17.02
N LEU A 115 -2.96 6.40 -16.20
CA LEU A 115 -2.29 5.17 -16.61
C LEU A 115 -3.27 4.04 -16.97
N TYR A 116 -4.52 4.07 -16.46
CA TYR A 116 -5.53 3.06 -16.81
C TYR A 116 -6.18 3.28 -18.19
N SER A 117 -6.11 4.46 -18.76
CA SER A 117 -6.83 4.85 -19.99
C SER A 117 -5.93 5.17 -21.19
N VAL A 118 -4.64 4.83 -21.11
CA VAL A 118 -3.65 5.19 -22.15
C VAL A 118 -3.86 4.37 -23.43
N PRO A 119 -3.95 4.98 -24.61
CA PRO A 119 -3.91 4.29 -25.90
C PRO A 119 -2.65 3.43 -26.05
N GLU A 120 -2.81 2.28 -26.71
CA GLU A 120 -1.73 1.30 -26.80
C GLU A 120 -0.50 1.82 -27.57
N GLU A 121 -0.73 2.60 -28.58
CA GLU A 121 0.29 3.14 -29.48
C GLU A 121 1.31 4.00 -28.75
N ILE A 122 0.91 4.73 -27.71
CA ILE A 122 1.77 5.62 -26.94
C ILE A 122 2.10 5.09 -25.55
N ARG A 123 1.50 3.96 -25.14
CA ARG A 123 1.54 3.43 -23.76
C ARG A 123 2.95 3.37 -23.18
N LYS A 124 3.90 2.84 -23.93
CA LYS A 124 5.28 2.66 -23.46
C LYS A 124 5.99 3.99 -23.14
N GLY A 125 5.81 4.99 -24.01
CA GLY A 125 6.40 6.32 -23.81
C GLY A 125 5.68 7.09 -22.70
N TYR A 126 4.36 7.07 -22.74
CA TYR A 126 3.51 7.72 -21.75
C TYR A 126 3.77 7.20 -20.33
N PHE A 127 3.87 5.87 -20.18
CA PHE A 127 4.19 5.24 -18.90
C PHE A 127 5.50 5.76 -18.32
N LYS A 128 6.56 5.89 -19.14
CA LYS A 128 7.85 6.44 -18.70
C LYS A 128 7.72 7.87 -18.19
N VAL A 129 6.98 8.72 -18.90
CA VAL A 129 6.75 10.12 -18.50
C VAL A 129 5.99 10.17 -17.17
N LYS A 130 4.93 9.37 -17.03
CA LYS A 130 4.13 9.32 -15.79
C LYS A 130 4.90 8.76 -14.60
N ILE A 131 5.83 7.84 -14.82
CA ILE A 131 6.71 7.38 -13.75
C ILE A 131 7.69 8.49 -13.32
N LEU A 132 8.24 9.28 -14.23
CA LEU A 132 9.06 10.44 -13.87
C LEU A 132 8.26 11.46 -13.06
N GLU A 133 7.04 11.78 -13.48
CA GLU A 133 6.13 12.65 -12.75
C GLU A 133 5.81 12.10 -11.35
N LEU A 134 5.50 10.81 -11.23
CA LEU A 134 5.26 10.14 -9.96
C LEU A 134 6.46 10.28 -9.01
N LEU A 135 7.68 10.04 -9.49
CA LEU A 135 8.89 10.13 -8.67
C LEU A 135 9.13 11.58 -8.18
N LEU A 136 8.80 12.59 -8.97
CA LEU A 136 8.85 13.99 -8.55
C LEU A 136 7.89 14.25 -7.38
N PHE A 137 6.62 13.84 -7.49
CA PHE A 137 5.65 14.00 -6.40
C PHE A 137 6.04 13.22 -5.15
N LEU A 138 6.57 12.00 -5.30
CA LEU A 138 7.04 11.20 -4.17
C LEU A 138 8.26 11.84 -3.49
N SER A 139 9.12 12.53 -4.23
CA SER A 139 10.26 13.24 -3.63
C SER A 139 9.82 14.33 -2.64
N ALA A 140 8.71 14.99 -2.91
CA ALA A 140 8.11 16.02 -2.08
C ALA A 140 7.18 15.49 -0.98
N LEU A 141 6.79 14.20 -1.03
CA LEU A 141 5.85 13.63 -0.07
C LEU A 141 6.50 13.48 1.33
N PRO A 142 5.93 14.03 2.40
CA PRO A 142 6.45 13.84 3.75
C PRO A 142 6.20 12.41 4.26
N VAL A 143 7.20 11.82 4.92
CA VAL A 143 7.13 10.44 5.45
C VAL A 143 6.23 10.32 6.68
N GLU A 144 6.04 11.41 7.41
CA GLU A 144 5.19 11.50 8.60
C GLU A 144 3.70 11.20 8.32
N ARG A 145 3.29 11.24 7.05
CA ARG A 145 1.92 10.86 6.62
C ARG A 145 1.70 9.35 6.52
N ARG A 146 2.61 8.56 7.02
CA ARG A 146 2.43 7.09 7.06
C ARG A 146 1.13 6.73 7.79
N ARG A 147 0.35 5.83 7.20
CA ARG A 147 -0.84 5.26 7.84
C ARG A 147 -0.44 4.46 9.08
N THR A 148 -1.25 4.55 10.12
CA THR A 148 -1.07 3.72 11.31
C THR A 148 -1.23 2.26 10.95
N ALA A 149 -0.28 1.45 11.37
CA ALA A 149 -0.38 0.00 11.30
C ALA A 149 -1.16 -0.53 12.51
N TYR A 150 -1.77 -1.69 12.34
CA TYR A 150 -2.52 -2.35 13.41
C TYR A 150 -1.68 -3.49 13.99
N SER A 151 -1.76 -3.67 15.30
CA SER A 151 -1.16 -4.83 15.95
C SER A 151 -1.93 -6.11 15.65
N ALA A 152 -1.27 -7.25 15.76
CA ALA A 152 -1.94 -8.55 15.62
C ALA A 152 -3.14 -8.68 16.58
N ALA A 153 -3.04 -8.18 17.80
CA ALA A 153 -4.12 -8.19 18.78
C ALA A 153 -5.34 -7.37 18.32
N GLN A 154 -5.13 -6.19 17.71
CA GLN A 154 -6.22 -5.38 17.17
C GLN A 154 -6.91 -6.08 16.00
N VAL A 155 -6.16 -6.69 15.10
CA VAL A 155 -6.72 -7.43 13.95
C VAL A 155 -7.50 -8.68 14.43
N GLN A 156 -6.98 -9.41 15.41
CA GLN A 156 -7.67 -10.56 16.01
C GLN A 156 -8.98 -10.13 16.71
N LEU A 157 -8.94 -9.03 17.45
CA LEU A 157 -10.14 -8.49 18.09
C LEU A 157 -11.19 -8.09 17.03
N ALA A 158 -10.80 -7.36 16.01
CA ALA A 158 -11.68 -6.96 14.91
C ALA A 158 -12.33 -8.17 14.23
N SER A 159 -11.53 -9.20 13.91
CA SER A 159 -12.02 -10.42 13.27
C SER A 159 -13.01 -11.16 14.18
N ALA A 160 -12.70 -11.31 15.46
CA ALA A 160 -13.57 -12.00 16.42
C ALA A 160 -14.90 -11.26 16.66
N VAL A 161 -14.84 -9.91 16.74
CA VAL A 161 -16.06 -9.09 16.86
C VAL A 161 -16.90 -9.18 15.57
N SER A 162 -16.26 -9.12 14.41
CA SER A 162 -16.95 -9.23 13.10
C SER A 162 -17.64 -10.60 12.94
N GLU A 163 -16.96 -11.69 13.26
CA GLU A 163 -17.51 -13.06 13.22
C GLU A 163 -18.71 -13.21 14.16
N TYR A 164 -18.60 -12.68 15.37
CA TYR A 164 -19.69 -12.69 16.33
C TYR A 164 -20.92 -11.90 15.82
N LEU A 165 -20.72 -10.69 15.30
CA LEU A 165 -21.80 -9.87 14.74
C LEU A 165 -22.48 -10.55 13.55
N LEU A 166 -21.74 -11.23 12.71
CA LEU A 166 -22.28 -11.99 11.57
C LEU A 166 -23.06 -13.23 12.03
N SER A 167 -22.68 -13.85 13.16
CA SER A 167 -23.39 -15.00 13.73
C SER A 167 -24.64 -14.63 14.54
N ALA A 168 -24.65 -13.43 15.13
CA ALA A 168 -25.74 -12.93 15.98
C ALA A 168 -26.86 -12.28 15.14
N THR A 169 -27.48 -13.04 14.24
CA THR A 169 -28.48 -12.54 13.28
C THR A 169 -29.81 -12.10 13.91
N GLU A 170 -30.16 -12.63 15.07
CA GLU A 170 -31.44 -12.34 15.76
C GLU A 170 -31.30 -11.33 16.89
N GLU A 171 -30.12 -11.18 17.47
CA GLU A 171 -29.84 -10.27 18.57
C GLU A 171 -28.99 -9.10 18.07
N ARG A 172 -29.34 -7.88 18.49
CA ARG A 172 -28.51 -6.69 18.24
C ARG A 172 -27.63 -6.44 19.48
N PRO A 173 -26.41 -7.00 19.53
CA PRO A 173 -25.54 -6.81 20.68
C PRO A 173 -25.21 -5.31 20.86
N THR A 174 -25.28 -4.85 22.08
CA THR A 174 -24.89 -3.49 22.44
C THR A 174 -23.35 -3.42 22.57
N MET A 175 -22.81 -2.20 22.58
CA MET A 175 -21.38 -2.00 22.82
C MET A 175 -20.95 -2.52 24.21
N THR A 176 -21.85 -2.48 25.19
CA THR A 176 -21.62 -3.05 26.53
C THR A 176 -21.46 -4.58 26.46
N ASP A 177 -22.31 -5.24 25.69
CA ASP A 177 -22.26 -6.71 25.51
C ASP A 177 -20.97 -7.11 24.82
N LEU A 178 -20.57 -6.39 23.77
CA LEU A 178 -19.31 -6.60 23.07
C LEU A 178 -18.10 -6.40 24.00
N SER A 179 -18.09 -5.31 24.78
CA SER A 179 -17.03 -5.01 25.73
C SER A 179 -16.89 -6.10 26.80
N ALA A 180 -17.99 -6.60 27.33
CA ALA A 180 -18.00 -7.68 28.31
C ALA A 180 -17.52 -9.00 27.70
N ARG A 181 -17.99 -9.33 26.48
CA ARG A 181 -17.69 -10.60 25.82
C ARG A 181 -16.21 -10.70 25.38
N PHE A 182 -15.66 -9.62 24.85
CA PHE A 182 -14.29 -9.61 24.33
C PHE A 182 -13.25 -9.06 25.31
N HIS A 183 -13.66 -8.73 26.53
CA HIS A 183 -12.80 -8.11 27.55
C HIS A 183 -12.02 -6.89 27.03
N ALA A 184 -12.65 -6.09 26.18
CA ALA A 184 -12.07 -4.93 25.52
C ALA A 184 -12.92 -3.67 25.79
N SER A 185 -12.28 -2.53 25.89
CA SER A 185 -12.99 -1.27 26.01
C SER A 185 -13.74 -0.90 24.71
N ALA A 186 -14.81 -0.12 24.82
CA ALA A 186 -15.54 0.39 23.66
C ALA A 186 -14.61 1.10 22.66
N THR A 187 -13.63 1.85 23.16
CA THR A 187 -12.62 2.52 22.31
C THR A 187 -11.75 1.53 21.56
N GLN A 188 -11.31 0.45 22.19
CA GLN A 188 -10.52 -0.60 21.53
C GLN A 188 -11.33 -1.30 20.42
N ILE A 189 -12.61 -1.58 20.67
CA ILE A 189 -13.50 -2.23 19.68
C ILE A 189 -13.77 -1.29 18.50
N LEU A 190 -13.94 0.01 18.73
CA LEU A 190 -14.17 1.00 17.66
C LEU A 190 -12.91 1.31 16.85
N GLN A 191 -11.73 1.06 17.39
CA GLN A 191 -10.44 1.30 16.73
C GLN A 191 -9.83 0.04 16.11
N SER A 192 -10.40 -1.14 16.37
CA SER A 192 -10.06 -2.40 15.72
C SER A 192 -10.86 -2.59 14.42
#